data_dc658bfc69ceac294c688885072b8e97
#
_entry.id   dc658bfc69ceac294c688885072b8e97
#
_cell.length_a   1.000
_cell.length_b   1.000
_cell.length_c   1.000
_cell.angle_alpha   90.00
_cell.angle_beta   90.00
_cell.angle_gamma   90.00
#
_symmetry.space_group_name_H-M   'P 1'
#
loop_
_entity.id
_entity.type
_entity.pdbx_description
1 polymer ?
#
loop_
_entity_poly.entity_id
_entity_poly.type
_entity_poly.pdbx_seq_one_letter_code
_entity_poly.pdbx_strand_id
1 'polypeptide(L)'
;MTSATPTLLYIDDDAALARLVERGLTRAGYKVVHAASGQEGLERLAQGGIDVVALDQYMPGLDGLETLEQILKIPDAPPIVFVTASQDSAIAVTALKAGAADYLVKDVRGEFIPLLQVAVNGAIR
;
A
#
# COMPACT_ATOMS: atom_id res chain seq x y z
N MET A 1 -12.10 25.12 6.57
CA MET A 1 -12.45 23.87 5.94
C MET A 1 -11.77 22.69 6.59
N THR A 2 -12.49 21.68 6.85
CA THR A 2 -11.97 20.49 7.52
C THR A 2 -11.33 19.55 6.53
N SER A 3 -10.10 19.14 6.79
CA SER A 3 -9.47 18.07 6.02
C SER A 3 -10.00 16.74 6.50
N ALA A 4 -10.49 15.94 5.59
CA ALA A 4 -10.81 14.58 5.94
C ALA A 4 -9.55 13.83 6.28
N THR A 5 -9.62 12.93 7.26
CA THR A 5 -8.52 12.03 7.57
C THR A 5 -8.35 11.07 6.40
N PRO A 6 -7.18 11.03 5.76
CA PRO A 6 -6.98 10.11 4.63
C PRO A 6 -6.96 8.66 5.10
N THR A 7 -7.47 7.78 4.25
CA THR A 7 -7.53 6.35 4.53
C THR A 7 -6.50 5.61 3.67
N LEU A 8 -5.63 4.88 4.35
CA LEU A 8 -4.64 4.01 3.70
C LEU A 8 -5.14 2.58 3.74
N LEU A 9 -5.12 1.92 2.59
CA LEU A 9 -5.32 0.47 2.53
C LEU A 9 -3.95 -0.19 2.46
N TYR A 10 -3.63 -0.98 3.48
CA TYR A 10 -2.36 -1.69 3.56
C TYR A 10 -2.60 -3.17 3.22
N ILE A 11 -2.05 -3.62 2.09
CA ILE A 11 -2.25 -4.98 1.59
C ILE A 11 -0.97 -5.79 1.82
N ASP A 12 -1.01 -6.71 2.76
CA ASP A 12 0.13 -7.51 3.17
C ASP A 12 -0.40 -8.67 4.01
N ASP A 13 0.12 -9.88 3.80
CA ASP A 13 -0.32 -11.05 4.57
C ASP A 13 0.33 -11.14 5.96
N ASP A 14 1.30 -10.28 6.26
CA ASP A 14 1.95 -10.25 7.57
C ASP A 14 1.12 -9.42 8.56
N ALA A 15 0.30 -10.09 9.36
CA ALA A 15 -0.60 -9.42 10.29
C ALA A 15 0.15 -8.66 11.39
N ALA A 16 1.30 -9.17 11.84
CA ALA A 16 2.08 -8.49 12.87
C ALA A 16 2.64 -7.18 12.35
N LEU A 17 3.17 -7.20 11.13
CA LEU A 17 3.70 -5.99 10.52
C LEU A 17 2.58 -4.99 10.22
N ALA A 18 1.42 -5.50 9.80
CA ALA A 18 0.25 -4.63 9.55
C ALA A 18 -0.15 -3.86 10.81
N ARG A 19 -0.05 -4.48 11.99
CA ARG A 19 -0.36 -3.79 13.24
C ARG A 19 0.65 -2.67 13.52
N LEU A 20 1.93 -2.89 13.20
CA LEU A 20 2.93 -1.84 13.37
C LEU A 20 2.67 -0.67 12.41
N VAL A 21 2.32 -0.97 11.16
CA VAL A 21 1.97 0.05 10.18
C VAL A 21 0.75 0.83 10.63
N GLU A 22 -0.28 0.13 11.08
CA GLU A 22 -1.50 0.79 11.58
C GLU A 22 -1.18 1.76 12.70
N ARG A 23 -0.37 1.34 13.65
CA ARG A 23 0.00 2.18 14.78
C ARG A 23 0.76 3.41 14.35
N GLY A 24 1.77 3.23 13.49
CA GLY A 24 2.60 4.33 13.03
C GLY A 24 1.84 5.33 12.16
N LEU A 25 1.04 4.85 11.24
CA LEU A 25 0.30 5.72 10.33
C LEU A 25 -0.89 6.38 11.02
N THR A 26 -1.51 5.71 12.00
CA THR A 26 -2.57 6.34 12.79
C THR A 26 -2.01 7.55 13.55
N ARG A 27 -0.82 7.45 14.12
CA ARG A 27 -0.17 8.59 14.78
C ARG A 27 0.11 9.72 13.80
N ALA A 28 0.32 9.39 12.54
CA ALA A 28 0.60 10.37 11.50
C ALA A 28 -0.68 10.99 10.92
N GLY A 29 -1.85 10.61 11.41
CA GLY A 29 -3.12 11.18 10.98
C GLY A 29 -3.86 10.38 9.92
N TYR A 30 -3.50 9.12 9.72
CA TYR A 30 -4.17 8.25 8.75
C TYR A 30 -5.16 7.32 9.44
N LYS A 31 -6.24 7.00 8.73
CA LYS A 31 -7.03 5.82 9.05
C LYS A 31 -6.44 4.67 8.24
N VAL A 32 -6.16 3.53 8.88
CA VAL A 32 -5.54 2.40 8.21
C VAL A 32 -6.51 1.22 8.17
N VAL A 33 -6.68 0.67 6.97
CA VAL A 33 -7.46 -0.55 6.75
C VAL A 33 -6.48 -1.62 6.27
N HIS A 34 -6.51 -2.78 6.88
CA HIS A 34 -5.62 -3.88 6.53
C HIS A 34 -6.37 -4.92 5.69
N ALA A 35 -5.77 -5.34 4.58
CA ALA A 35 -6.23 -6.49 3.80
C ALA A 35 -5.09 -7.51 3.78
N ALA A 36 -5.41 -8.76 4.06
CA ALA A 36 -4.40 -9.82 4.20
C ALA A 36 -4.01 -10.47 2.87
N SER A 37 -4.64 -10.06 1.77
CA SER A 37 -4.34 -10.61 0.45
C SER A 37 -4.72 -9.60 -0.63
N GLY A 38 -4.21 -9.83 -1.83
CA GLY A 38 -4.59 -9.00 -2.98
C GLY A 38 -6.08 -9.03 -3.24
N GLN A 39 -6.68 -10.23 -3.13
CA GLN A 39 -8.13 -10.38 -3.35
C GLN A 39 -8.94 -9.57 -2.34
N GLU A 40 -8.58 -9.65 -1.05
CA GLU A 40 -9.25 -8.83 -0.03
C GLU A 40 -9.09 -7.34 -0.30
N GLY A 41 -7.89 -6.95 -0.75
CA GLY A 41 -7.63 -5.56 -1.09
C GLY A 41 -8.52 -5.07 -2.21
N LEU A 42 -8.69 -5.87 -3.26
CA LEU A 42 -9.56 -5.52 -4.37
C LEU A 42 -11.02 -5.43 -3.92
N GLU A 43 -11.47 -6.33 -3.06
CA GLU A 43 -12.82 -6.30 -2.51
C GLU A 43 -13.05 -5.05 -1.67
N ARG A 44 -12.03 -4.66 -0.88
CA ARG A 44 -12.14 -3.46 -0.05
C ARG A 44 -12.19 -2.19 -0.91
N LEU A 45 -11.38 -2.17 -1.99
CA LEU A 45 -11.37 -1.02 -2.90
C LEU A 45 -12.72 -0.82 -3.59
N ALA A 46 -13.43 -1.92 -3.87
CA ALA A 46 -14.76 -1.84 -4.48
C ALA A 46 -15.78 -1.12 -3.60
N GLN A 47 -15.54 -1.06 -2.29
CA GLN A 47 -16.41 -0.36 -1.35
C GLN A 47 -16.17 1.16 -1.32
N GLY A 48 -15.09 1.62 -1.91
CA GLY A 48 -14.76 3.03 -1.92
C GLY A 48 -14.11 3.53 -0.63
N GLY A 49 -13.78 4.80 -0.60
CA GLY A 49 -13.27 5.46 0.60
C GLY A 49 -11.78 5.27 0.89
N ILE A 50 -11.03 4.75 -0.06
CA ILE A 50 -9.58 4.58 0.07
C ILE A 50 -8.87 5.70 -0.68
N ASP A 51 -7.93 6.36 0.00
CA ASP A 51 -7.20 7.50 -0.58
C ASP A 51 -5.81 7.10 -1.10
N VAL A 52 -5.22 6.05 -0.56
CA VAL A 52 -3.91 5.57 -0.98
C VAL A 52 -3.77 4.10 -0.62
N VAL A 53 -3.00 3.36 -1.41
CA VAL A 53 -2.76 1.93 -1.20
C VAL A 53 -1.27 1.71 -0.97
N ALA A 54 -0.92 0.90 0.02
CA ALA A 54 0.42 0.35 0.17
C ALA A 54 0.31 -1.15 -0.07
N LEU A 55 1.14 -1.69 -0.96
CA LEU A 55 0.95 -3.02 -1.52
C LEU A 55 2.24 -3.82 -1.47
N ASP A 56 2.19 -4.98 -0.82
CA ASP A 56 3.32 -5.91 -0.75
C ASP A 56 3.39 -6.81 -1.99
N GLN A 57 4.60 -7.25 -2.36
CA GLN A 57 4.79 -8.13 -3.51
C GLN A 57 4.53 -9.60 -3.18
N TYR A 58 5.06 -10.09 -2.07
CA TYR A 58 5.05 -11.52 -1.80
C TYR A 58 3.89 -11.91 -0.90
N MET A 59 2.83 -12.43 -1.52
CA MET A 59 1.60 -12.85 -0.85
C MET A 59 1.07 -14.12 -1.52
N PRO A 60 0.41 -15.00 -0.77
CA PRO A 60 -0.28 -16.13 -1.40
C PRO A 60 -1.41 -15.66 -2.32
N GLY A 61 -1.67 -16.40 -3.37
CA GLY A 61 -2.67 -16.04 -4.37
C GLY A 61 -2.12 -14.98 -5.30
N LEU A 62 -2.85 -13.89 -5.50
CA LEU A 62 -2.35 -12.78 -6.31
C LEU A 62 -1.14 -12.14 -5.63
N ASP A 63 -0.03 -12.03 -6.36
CA ASP A 63 1.11 -11.29 -5.84
C ASP A 63 0.89 -9.79 -6.01
N GLY A 64 1.87 -8.98 -5.56
CA GLY A 64 1.73 -7.54 -5.60
C GLY A 64 1.62 -7.00 -7.02
N LEU A 65 2.42 -7.50 -7.95
CA LEU A 65 2.38 -7.02 -9.34
C LEU A 65 1.05 -7.35 -9.99
N GLU A 66 0.51 -8.54 -9.73
CA GLU A 66 -0.80 -8.94 -10.25
C GLU A 66 -1.91 -8.08 -9.64
N THR A 67 -1.82 -7.81 -8.35
CA THR A 67 -2.80 -6.96 -7.65
C THR A 67 -2.74 -5.53 -8.17
N LEU A 68 -1.54 -4.98 -8.36
CA LEU A 68 -1.33 -3.65 -8.92
C LEU A 68 -2.02 -3.52 -10.27
N GLU A 69 -1.84 -4.51 -11.14
CA GLU A 69 -2.44 -4.52 -12.46
C GLU A 69 -3.97 -4.45 -12.37
N GLN A 70 -4.55 -5.20 -11.44
CA GLN A 70 -6.00 -5.20 -11.24
C GLN A 70 -6.50 -3.86 -10.67
N ILE A 71 -5.77 -3.29 -9.72
CA ILE A 71 -6.16 -2.00 -9.13
C ILE A 71 -6.17 -0.90 -10.20
N LEU A 72 -5.18 -0.91 -11.08
CA LEU A 72 -5.05 0.14 -12.09
C LEU A 72 -6.17 0.09 -13.14
N LYS A 73 -6.92 -1.01 -13.21
CA LYS A 73 -8.10 -1.09 -14.09
C LYS A 73 -9.33 -0.42 -13.47
N ILE A 74 -9.29 -0.10 -12.18
CA ILE A 74 -10.40 0.55 -11.49
C ILE A 74 -10.44 2.02 -11.91
N PRO A 75 -11.58 2.56 -12.35
CA PRO A 75 -11.68 3.99 -12.66
C PRO A 75 -11.36 4.83 -11.43
N ASP A 76 -10.54 5.86 -11.61
CA ASP A 76 -10.11 6.75 -10.52
C ASP A 76 -9.44 5.99 -9.37
N ALA A 77 -8.63 4.98 -9.71
CA ALA A 77 -7.91 4.20 -8.71
C ALA A 77 -7.04 5.10 -7.84
N PRO A 78 -6.98 4.85 -6.52
CA PRO A 78 -6.08 5.62 -5.67
C PRO A 78 -4.62 5.33 -6.02
N PRO A 79 -3.70 6.25 -5.69
CA PRO A 79 -2.28 6.00 -5.92
C PRO A 79 -1.79 4.83 -5.09
N ILE A 80 -0.79 4.11 -5.62
CA ILE A 80 -0.27 2.90 -5.01
C ILE A 80 1.21 3.07 -4.72
N VAL A 81 1.58 2.85 -3.45
CA VAL A 81 2.98 2.77 -3.04
C VAL A 81 3.32 1.29 -2.91
N PHE A 82 4.28 0.83 -3.70
CA PHE A 82 4.68 -0.58 -3.70
C PHE A 82 5.69 -0.81 -2.59
N VAL A 83 5.42 -1.78 -1.72
CA VAL A 83 6.25 -2.05 -0.54
C VAL A 83 6.67 -3.51 -0.58
N THR A 84 7.96 -3.78 -0.61
CA THR A 84 8.43 -5.15 -0.73
C THR A 84 9.66 -5.39 0.14
N ALA A 85 9.79 -6.60 0.66
CA ALA A 85 10.97 -7.01 1.40
C ALA A 85 12.18 -7.26 0.48
N SER A 86 11.93 -7.34 -0.82
CA SER A 86 12.98 -7.63 -1.79
C SER A 86 13.70 -6.36 -2.22
N GLN A 87 15.02 -6.47 -2.37
CA GLN A 87 15.82 -5.42 -2.99
C GLN A 87 15.97 -5.66 -4.49
N ASP A 88 15.11 -6.51 -5.04
CA ASP A 88 15.11 -6.80 -6.46
C ASP A 88 14.68 -5.56 -7.24
N SER A 89 15.63 -4.91 -7.89
CA SER A 89 15.36 -3.71 -8.65
C SER A 89 14.47 -3.97 -9.86
N ALA A 90 14.43 -5.20 -10.37
CA ALA A 90 13.55 -5.54 -11.49
C ALA A 90 12.08 -5.47 -11.06
N ILE A 91 11.75 -5.92 -9.85
CA ILE A 91 10.39 -5.82 -9.31
C ILE A 91 10.01 -4.34 -9.17
N ALA A 92 10.90 -3.52 -8.60
CA ALA A 92 10.65 -2.11 -8.39
C ALA A 92 10.42 -1.38 -9.73
N VAL A 93 11.27 -1.64 -10.72
CA VAL A 93 11.15 -1.03 -12.04
C VAL A 93 9.83 -1.45 -12.69
N THR A 94 9.49 -2.74 -12.60
CA THR A 94 8.25 -3.25 -13.18
C THR A 94 7.04 -2.58 -12.55
N ALA A 95 7.03 -2.43 -11.21
CA ALA A 95 5.93 -1.79 -10.50
C ALA A 95 5.78 -0.32 -10.93
N LEU A 96 6.89 0.42 -10.97
CA LEU A 96 6.85 1.84 -11.34
C LEU A 96 6.41 2.02 -12.79
N LYS A 97 6.91 1.19 -13.70
CA LYS A 97 6.50 1.26 -15.11
C LYS A 97 5.03 0.90 -15.30
N ALA A 98 4.51 0.00 -14.46
CA ALA A 98 3.11 -0.38 -14.53
C ALA A 98 2.18 0.71 -14.00
N GLY A 99 2.68 1.65 -13.22
CA GLY A 99 1.89 2.77 -12.73
C GLY A 99 1.88 3.00 -11.24
N ALA A 100 2.72 2.28 -10.47
CA ALA A 100 2.85 2.56 -9.04
C ALA A 100 3.42 3.98 -8.87
N ALA A 101 2.93 4.70 -7.88
CA ALA A 101 3.38 6.07 -7.62
C ALA A 101 4.77 6.11 -7.01
N ASP A 102 5.13 5.08 -6.25
CA ASP A 102 6.43 5.01 -5.59
C ASP A 102 6.67 3.57 -5.14
N TYR A 103 7.90 3.28 -4.72
CA TYR A 103 8.17 2.00 -4.08
C TYR A 103 9.16 2.19 -2.93
N LEU A 104 9.14 1.26 -1.98
CA LEU A 104 10.13 1.22 -0.92
C LEU A 104 10.34 -0.21 -0.42
N VAL A 105 11.47 -0.42 0.25
CA VAL A 105 11.82 -1.73 0.79
C VAL A 105 11.38 -1.77 2.25
N LYS A 106 10.58 -2.78 2.61
CA LYS A 106 10.13 -2.95 3.98
C LYS A 106 11.07 -3.88 4.74
N ASP A 107 11.05 -3.76 6.07
CA ASP A 107 11.76 -4.66 6.95
C ASP A 107 10.79 -5.18 8.00
N VAL A 108 11.15 -6.31 8.64
CA VAL A 108 10.25 -6.97 9.61
C VAL A 108 10.12 -6.22 10.92
N ARG A 109 11.00 -5.26 11.18
CA ARG A 109 10.97 -4.46 12.41
C ARG A 109 10.09 -3.22 12.28
N GLY A 110 9.65 -2.92 11.07
CA GLY A 110 8.85 -1.73 10.83
C GLY A 110 9.65 -0.43 10.74
N GLU A 111 10.97 -0.53 10.54
CA GLU A 111 11.82 0.67 10.43
C GLU A 111 11.52 1.46 9.17
N PHE A 112 10.87 0.85 8.19
CA PHE A 112 10.47 1.53 6.96
C PHE A 112 9.25 2.44 7.16
N ILE A 113 8.55 2.35 8.29
CA ILE A 113 7.27 3.06 8.47
C ILE A 113 7.41 4.58 8.33
N PRO A 114 8.44 5.26 8.86
CA PRO A 114 8.61 6.69 8.58
C PRO A 114 8.78 6.98 7.10
N LEU A 115 9.46 6.12 6.35
CA LEU A 115 9.60 6.28 4.90
C LEU A 115 8.27 6.05 4.20
N LEU A 116 7.49 5.10 4.68
CA LEU A 116 6.15 4.86 4.15
C LEU A 116 5.27 6.09 4.33
N GLN A 117 5.34 6.73 5.49
CA GLN A 117 4.59 7.95 5.76
C GLN A 117 4.93 9.03 4.74
N VAL A 118 6.21 9.24 4.46
CA VAL A 118 6.64 10.22 3.46
C VAL A 118 6.10 9.85 2.07
N ALA A 119 6.21 8.57 1.71
CA ALA A 119 5.78 8.11 0.39
C ALA A 119 4.27 8.26 0.20
N VAL A 120 3.45 7.89 1.19
CA VAL A 120 1.99 8.02 1.06
C VAL A 120 1.56 9.48 1.08
N ASN A 121 2.22 10.33 1.88
CA ASN A 121 1.93 11.77 1.85
C ASN A 121 2.20 12.35 0.47
N GLY A 122 3.30 11.96 -0.16
CA GLY A 122 3.65 12.43 -1.50
C GLY A 122 2.69 11.90 -2.57
N ALA A 123 2.22 10.67 -2.42
CA ALA A 123 1.34 10.03 -3.40
C ALA A 123 -0.05 10.67 -3.43
N ILE A 124 -0.55 11.15 -2.29
CA ILE A 124 -1.89 11.73 -2.20
C ILE A 124 -1.96 13.14 -2.82
N ARG A 125 -0.85 13.84 -2.89
CA ARG A 125 -0.85 15.22 -3.39
C ARG A 125 -1.19 15.35 -4.85
#